data_f2d2633db46a76acbcdbc4e044d7485e
#
_entry.id   f2d2633db46a76acbcdbc4e044d7485e
#
_cell.length_a   1.000
_cell.length_b   1.000
_cell.length_c   1.000
_cell.angle_alpha   90.00
_cell.angle_beta   90.00
_cell.angle_gamma   90.00
#
_symmetry.space_group_name_H-M   'P 1'
#
loop_
_entity.id
_entity.type
_entity.pdbx_description
1 polymer ?
#
loop_
_entity_poly.entity_id
_entity_poly.type
_entity_poly.pdbx_seq_one_letter_code
_entity_poly.pdbx_strand_id
1 'polypeptide(L)'
;MDVKLLCLTVVLLSSPLLTLCDPLFVLSAPNLLRVGSSENVFVEAQDYSGGNLNVTVSVKNFPKKDMEITDKTVTLTAENNYQILTDIKIPDDQDFFSDDPLEKQYVYLQAQFPSHTLEKVIMVSFQSGYIFVQTDKPIYTPASTGRYEYVLSKVHNVISVNFD
;
A
#
# COMPACT_ATOMS: atom_id res chain seq x y z
N MET A 1 27.81 -40.10 -40.59
CA MET A 1 27.44 -38.87 -39.90
C MET A 1 28.62 -38.44 -39.04
N ASP A 2 29.21 -37.28 -39.34
CA ASP A 2 30.42 -36.85 -38.65
C ASP A 2 30.15 -36.58 -37.19
N VAL A 3 30.91 -37.26 -36.28
CA VAL A 3 30.82 -37.10 -34.83
C VAL A 3 30.96 -35.64 -34.43
N LYS A 4 31.76 -34.87 -35.18
CA LYS A 4 31.94 -33.41 -34.98
C LYS A 4 30.64 -32.64 -35.21
N LEU A 5 29.85 -33.01 -36.22
CA LEU A 5 28.57 -32.38 -36.55
C LEU A 5 27.52 -32.74 -35.48
N LEU A 6 27.54 -33.97 -34.97
CA LEU A 6 26.64 -34.42 -33.91
C LEU A 6 26.95 -33.66 -32.58
N CYS A 7 28.23 -33.51 -32.23
CA CYS A 7 28.63 -32.76 -31.06
C CYS A 7 28.25 -31.28 -31.19
N LEU A 8 28.42 -30.66 -32.35
CA LEU A 8 28.03 -29.28 -32.59
C LEU A 8 26.52 -29.04 -32.42
N THR A 9 25.70 -29.99 -32.94
CA THR A 9 24.24 -29.89 -32.78
C THR A 9 23.78 -30.10 -31.36
N VAL A 10 24.44 -30.97 -30.57
CA VAL A 10 24.13 -31.19 -29.17
C VAL A 10 24.53 -29.97 -28.35
N VAL A 11 25.65 -29.31 -28.63
CA VAL A 11 26.08 -28.08 -27.96
C VAL A 11 25.14 -26.92 -28.28
N LEU A 12 24.67 -26.80 -29.54
CA LEU A 12 23.71 -25.78 -29.95
C LEU A 12 22.32 -25.99 -29.30
N LEU A 13 21.88 -27.25 -29.12
CA LEU A 13 20.61 -27.59 -28.46
C LEU A 13 20.69 -27.48 -26.93
N SER A 14 21.88 -27.60 -26.35
CA SER A 14 22.11 -27.48 -24.92
C SER A 14 22.45 -26.05 -24.47
N SER A 15 22.62 -25.11 -25.41
CA SER A 15 22.75 -23.70 -25.04
C SER A 15 21.42 -23.28 -24.36
N PRO A 16 21.46 -22.88 -23.06
CA PRO A 16 20.27 -22.35 -22.43
C PRO A 16 19.84 -21.15 -23.24
N LEU A 17 18.63 -21.20 -23.79
CA LEU A 17 17.94 -20.02 -24.26
C LEU A 17 17.93 -19.08 -23.03
N LEU A 18 18.83 -18.10 -23.04
CA LEU A 18 18.76 -16.98 -22.10
C LEU A 18 17.44 -16.28 -22.40
N THR A 19 16.39 -16.76 -21.75
CA THR A 19 15.14 -16.01 -21.67
C THR A 19 15.48 -14.75 -20.89
N LEU A 20 15.71 -13.66 -21.62
CA LEU A 20 15.68 -12.32 -21.02
C LEU A 20 14.26 -12.15 -20.51
N CYS A 21 14.08 -12.40 -19.22
CA CYS A 21 12.83 -12.09 -18.55
C CYS A 21 12.84 -10.59 -18.27
N ASP A 22 11.89 -9.86 -18.83
CA ASP A 22 11.71 -8.45 -18.48
C ASP A 22 11.34 -8.34 -17.00
N PRO A 23 11.94 -7.42 -16.26
CA PRO A 23 11.66 -7.27 -14.84
C PRO A 23 10.19 -6.87 -14.63
N LEU A 24 9.54 -7.52 -13.65
CA LEU A 24 8.19 -7.19 -13.24
C LEU A 24 8.22 -6.16 -12.10
N PHE A 25 7.63 -5.00 -12.34
CA PHE A 25 7.48 -3.98 -11.30
C PHE A 25 6.15 -4.15 -10.58
N VAL A 26 6.20 -4.10 -9.25
CA VAL A 26 5.03 -4.33 -8.38
C VAL A 26 4.84 -3.15 -7.45
N LEU A 27 3.59 -2.70 -7.33
CA LEU A 27 3.12 -1.74 -6.34
C LEU A 27 1.93 -2.36 -5.62
N SER A 28 2.05 -2.60 -4.32
CA SER A 28 0.98 -3.14 -3.48
C SER A 28 0.70 -2.20 -2.31
N ALA A 29 -0.57 -1.92 -2.09
CA ALA A 29 -1.03 -1.04 -1.02
C ALA A 29 -2.43 -1.48 -0.54
N PRO A 30 -2.84 -1.07 0.66
CA PRO A 30 -4.21 -1.24 1.12
C PRO A 30 -5.23 -0.65 0.13
N ASN A 31 -6.42 -1.25 0.05
CA ASN A 31 -7.49 -0.72 -0.80
C ASN A 31 -8.12 0.57 -0.25
N LEU A 32 -7.75 0.93 0.97
CA LEU A 32 -8.21 2.10 1.69
C LEU A 32 -7.00 2.75 2.36
N LEU A 33 -6.75 4.02 2.08
CA LEU A 33 -5.75 4.83 2.77
C LEU A 33 -6.43 5.72 3.79
N ARG A 34 -5.93 5.72 5.04
CA ARG A 34 -6.48 6.58 6.10
C ARG A 34 -5.72 7.88 6.17
N VAL A 35 -6.47 8.97 6.20
CA VAL A 35 -5.92 10.32 6.44
C VAL A 35 -5.39 10.42 7.87
N GLY A 36 -4.27 11.09 8.02
CA GLY A 36 -3.60 11.27 9.33
C GLY A 36 -2.87 10.02 9.85
N SER A 37 -3.01 8.87 9.19
CA SER A 37 -2.35 7.60 9.53
C SER A 37 -1.24 7.27 8.55
N SER A 38 -0.23 6.55 9.06
CA SER A 38 0.82 5.98 8.21
C SER A 38 0.37 4.62 7.73
N GLU A 39 0.34 4.41 6.41
CA GLU A 39 -0.07 3.16 5.78
C GLU A 39 1.09 2.55 5.01
N ASN A 40 1.22 1.23 5.08
CA ASN A 40 2.33 0.53 4.45
C ASN A 40 2.08 0.31 2.96
N VAL A 41 3.07 0.64 2.16
CA VAL A 41 3.11 0.43 0.71
C VAL A 41 4.30 -0.45 0.39
N PHE A 42 4.07 -1.50 -0.37
CA PHE A 42 5.11 -2.42 -0.82
C PHE A 42 5.47 -2.13 -2.28
N VAL A 43 6.76 -2.04 -2.54
CA VAL A 43 7.33 -1.77 -3.87
C VAL A 43 8.39 -2.82 -4.16
N GLU A 44 8.36 -3.40 -5.36
CA GLU A 44 9.28 -4.45 -5.79
C GLU A 44 9.61 -4.32 -7.28
N ALA A 45 10.83 -4.71 -7.63
CA ALA A 45 11.26 -4.97 -9.00
C ALA A 45 11.72 -6.43 -9.10
N GLN A 46 10.79 -7.33 -9.40
CA GLN A 46 11.03 -8.76 -9.48
C GLN A 46 11.85 -9.10 -10.72
N ASP A 47 12.79 -10.04 -10.59
CA ASP A 47 13.70 -10.49 -11.65
C ASP A 47 14.59 -9.37 -12.22
N TYR A 48 14.77 -8.29 -11.47
CA TYR A 48 15.67 -7.21 -11.83
C TYR A 48 17.10 -7.53 -11.42
N SER A 49 18.05 -7.35 -12.33
CA SER A 49 19.47 -7.65 -12.14
C SER A 49 20.41 -6.46 -12.40
N GLY A 50 19.86 -5.25 -12.43
CA GLY A 50 20.61 -4.03 -12.67
C GLY A 50 21.24 -3.40 -11.42
N GLY A 51 21.54 -2.12 -11.51
CA GLY A 51 22.02 -1.31 -10.39
C GLY A 51 20.89 -0.88 -9.44
N ASN A 52 21.21 0.01 -8.51
CA ASN A 52 20.21 0.54 -7.59
C ASN A 52 19.10 1.30 -8.35
N LEU A 53 17.85 1.09 -7.93
CA LEU A 53 16.69 1.76 -8.48
C LEU A 53 16.12 2.74 -7.45
N ASN A 54 16.05 4.01 -7.81
CA ASN A 54 15.29 4.99 -7.02
C ASN A 54 13.84 4.99 -7.50
N VAL A 55 12.92 4.77 -6.57
CA VAL A 55 11.48 4.74 -6.82
C VAL A 55 10.83 5.81 -5.98
N THR A 56 10.06 6.69 -6.62
CA THR A 56 9.27 7.70 -5.92
C THR A 56 7.83 7.20 -5.81
N VAL A 57 7.39 7.00 -4.57
CA VAL A 57 5.99 6.70 -4.26
C VAL A 57 5.30 8.01 -3.93
N SER A 58 4.26 8.37 -4.67
CA SER A 58 3.53 9.62 -4.47
C SER A 58 2.02 9.41 -4.44
N VAL A 59 1.34 10.29 -3.72
CA VAL A 59 -0.12 10.37 -3.67
C VAL A 59 -0.56 11.67 -4.32
N LYS A 60 -1.46 11.57 -5.30
CA LYS A 60 -1.98 12.74 -6.02
C LYS A 60 -3.49 12.82 -5.90
N ASN A 61 -4.00 14.05 -6.01
CA ASN A 61 -5.44 14.30 -5.96
C ASN A 61 -6.18 13.64 -7.13
N PHE A 62 -7.41 13.24 -6.87
CA PHE A 62 -8.32 12.68 -7.87
C PHE A 62 -9.46 13.69 -8.16
N PRO A 63 -9.92 13.83 -9.41
CA PRO A 63 -9.47 13.11 -10.62
C PRO A 63 -8.36 13.83 -11.43
N LYS A 64 -7.97 15.05 -11.07
CA LYS A 64 -7.16 15.92 -11.92
C LYS A 64 -5.68 15.57 -11.97
N LYS A 65 -5.10 15.00 -10.93
CA LYS A 65 -3.65 14.71 -10.76
C LYS A 65 -2.75 15.95 -10.84
N ASP A 66 -3.30 17.12 -10.64
CA ASP A 66 -2.57 18.38 -10.73
C ASP A 66 -1.88 18.77 -9.44
N MET A 67 -2.20 18.07 -8.35
CA MET A 67 -1.65 18.33 -7.03
C MET A 67 -1.07 17.05 -6.42
N GLU A 68 0.16 17.15 -5.96
CA GLU A 68 0.81 16.11 -5.18
C GLU A 68 0.57 16.36 -3.69
N ILE A 69 -0.04 15.37 -3.02
CA ILE A 69 -0.42 15.46 -1.61
C ILE A 69 0.76 15.09 -0.73
N THR A 70 1.45 14.03 -1.10
CA THR A 70 2.65 13.55 -0.39
C THR A 70 3.48 12.66 -1.31
N ASP A 71 4.78 12.64 -1.08
CA ASP A 71 5.72 11.77 -1.78
C ASP A 71 6.75 11.17 -0.83
N LYS A 72 7.35 10.07 -1.25
CA LYS A 72 8.49 9.44 -0.58
C LYS A 72 9.33 8.69 -1.58
N THR A 73 10.62 8.99 -1.61
CA THR A 73 11.58 8.27 -2.45
C THR A 73 12.27 7.16 -1.66
N VAL A 74 12.31 5.97 -2.24
CA VAL A 74 12.96 4.78 -1.71
C VAL A 74 13.95 4.22 -2.72
N THR A 75 14.97 3.52 -2.24
CA THR A 75 15.99 2.90 -3.11
C THR A 75 15.89 1.38 -3.00
N LEU A 76 15.65 0.73 -4.12
CA LEU A 76 15.72 -0.73 -4.26
C LEU A 76 17.14 -1.12 -4.63
N THR A 77 17.71 -2.05 -3.89
CA THR A 77 19.10 -2.51 -4.03
C THR A 77 19.16 -4.03 -4.03
N ALA A 78 20.30 -4.59 -4.44
CA ALA A 78 20.51 -6.02 -4.33
C ALA A 78 20.48 -6.52 -2.87
N GLU A 79 20.85 -5.68 -1.90
CA GLU A 79 20.84 -6.01 -0.46
C GLU A 79 19.41 -6.20 0.06
N ASN A 80 18.43 -5.45 -0.44
CA ASN A 80 17.02 -5.61 -0.08
C ASN A 80 16.24 -6.46 -1.09
N ASN A 81 16.95 -7.21 -1.95
CA ASN A 81 16.37 -8.04 -3.01
C ASN A 81 15.42 -7.25 -3.94
N TYR A 82 15.73 -5.98 -4.19
CA TYR A 82 14.91 -5.05 -4.97
C TYR A 82 13.45 -4.95 -4.51
N GLN A 83 13.22 -5.09 -3.20
CA GLN A 83 11.90 -4.94 -2.59
C GLN A 83 11.99 -4.12 -1.31
N ILE A 84 10.94 -3.36 -1.02
CA ILE A 84 10.86 -2.55 0.19
C ILE A 84 9.41 -2.36 0.63
N LEU A 85 9.19 -2.45 1.94
CA LEU A 85 7.98 -1.99 2.58
C LEU A 85 8.24 -0.58 3.13
N THR A 86 7.53 0.40 2.61
CA THR A 86 7.64 1.79 3.06
C THR A 86 6.29 2.27 3.56
N ASP A 87 6.32 3.21 4.48
CA ASP A 87 5.13 3.88 4.96
C ASP A 87 4.89 5.17 4.17
N ILE A 88 3.62 5.47 3.90
CA ILE A 88 3.18 6.75 3.36
C ILE A 88 2.07 7.30 4.24
N LYS A 89 2.11 8.61 4.52
CA LYS A 89 1.12 9.28 5.35
C LYS A 89 0.46 10.39 4.55
N ILE A 90 -0.87 10.29 4.41
CA ILE A 90 -1.67 11.38 3.86
C ILE A 90 -1.89 12.39 5.00
N PRO A 91 -1.48 13.66 4.84
CA PRO A 91 -1.72 14.68 5.85
C PRO A 91 -3.22 14.91 6.03
N ASP A 92 -3.61 15.26 7.25
CA ASP A 92 -4.97 15.64 7.61
C ASP A 92 -5.15 17.15 7.34
N ASP A 93 -5.08 17.51 6.05
CA ASP A 93 -5.23 18.88 5.59
C ASP A 93 -6.54 18.98 4.78
N GLN A 94 -7.42 19.87 5.21
CA GLN A 94 -8.74 20.03 4.62
C GLN A 94 -8.70 20.60 3.19
N ASP A 95 -7.59 21.21 2.78
CA ASP A 95 -7.44 21.78 1.45
C ASP A 95 -7.44 20.74 0.31
N PHE A 96 -7.16 19.49 0.65
CA PHE A 96 -7.08 18.40 -0.34
C PHE A 96 -8.39 17.63 -0.53
N PHE A 97 -9.31 17.74 0.42
CA PHE A 97 -10.46 16.85 0.51
C PHE A 97 -11.75 17.64 0.73
N SER A 98 -12.89 17.05 0.33
CA SER A 98 -14.20 17.61 0.59
C SER A 98 -14.60 17.48 2.06
N ASP A 99 -15.29 18.50 2.57
CA ASP A 99 -15.82 18.50 3.95
C ASP A 99 -17.07 17.62 4.12
N ASP A 100 -17.62 17.06 3.04
CA ASP A 100 -18.78 16.16 3.15
C ASP A 100 -18.35 14.76 3.63
N PRO A 101 -18.73 14.35 4.86
CA PRO A 101 -18.34 13.05 5.40
C PRO A 101 -18.99 11.86 4.68
N LEU A 102 -20.01 12.09 3.85
CA LEU A 102 -20.70 11.05 3.08
C LEU A 102 -20.12 10.88 1.68
N GLU A 103 -19.31 11.82 1.23
CA GLU A 103 -18.68 11.75 -0.08
C GLU A 103 -17.52 10.76 -0.08
N LYS A 104 -17.54 9.81 -1.01
CA LYS A 104 -16.43 8.89 -1.22
C LYS A 104 -15.33 9.61 -1.99
N GLN A 105 -14.18 9.74 -1.34
CA GLN A 105 -13.04 10.43 -1.91
C GLN A 105 -11.96 9.44 -2.31
N TYR A 106 -11.22 9.78 -3.33
CA TYR A 106 -10.20 8.93 -3.93
C TYR A 106 -8.92 9.72 -4.12
N VAL A 107 -7.82 8.99 -4.24
CA VAL A 107 -6.50 9.51 -4.62
C VAL A 107 -5.86 8.57 -5.62
N TYR A 108 -4.86 9.08 -6.34
CA TYR A 108 -3.96 8.25 -7.11
C TYR A 108 -2.74 7.93 -6.25
N LEU A 109 -2.45 6.65 -6.08
CA LEU A 109 -1.16 6.19 -5.59
C LEU A 109 -0.31 5.82 -6.79
N GLN A 110 0.85 6.43 -6.92
CA GLN A 110 1.81 6.20 -7.99
C GLN A 110 3.13 5.68 -7.44
N ALA A 111 3.76 4.75 -8.16
CA ALA A 111 5.16 4.39 -7.96
C ALA A 111 5.89 4.66 -9.28
N GLN A 112 6.78 5.63 -9.26
CA GLN A 112 7.58 6.03 -10.42
C GLN A 112 8.94 5.37 -10.36
N PHE A 113 9.12 4.35 -11.20
CA PHE A 113 10.41 3.72 -11.49
C PHE A 113 11.12 4.50 -12.62
N PRO A 114 12.43 4.34 -12.80
CA PRO A 114 13.14 5.02 -13.88
C PRO A 114 12.61 4.71 -15.29
N SER A 115 12.06 3.52 -15.50
CA SER A 115 11.55 3.06 -16.80
C SER A 115 10.04 2.95 -16.88
N HIS A 116 9.33 2.85 -15.74
CA HIS A 116 7.90 2.58 -15.67
C HIS A 116 7.24 3.40 -14.56
N THR A 117 5.97 3.71 -14.76
CA THR A 117 5.12 4.29 -13.72
C THR A 117 3.92 3.37 -13.48
N LEU A 118 3.77 2.91 -12.25
CA LEU A 118 2.61 2.17 -11.80
C LEU A 118 1.66 3.12 -11.08
N GLU A 119 0.35 2.92 -11.28
CA GLU A 119 -0.66 3.79 -10.71
C GLU A 119 -1.90 3.00 -10.33
N LYS A 120 -2.51 3.38 -9.21
CA LYS A 120 -3.78 2.83 -8.75
C LYS A 120 -4.64 3.93 -8.11
N VAL A 121 -5.94 3.91 -8.40
CA VAL A 121 -6.92 4.72 -7.67
C VAL A 121 -7.28 4.00 -6.38
N ILE A 122 -7.18 4.69 -5.26
CA ILE A 122 -7.44 4.16 -3.92
C ILE A 122 -8.43 5.07 -3.21
N MET A 123 -9.37 4.47 -2.48
CA MET A 123 -10.32 5.21 -1.66
C MET A 123 -9.63 5.76 -0.41
N VAL A 124 -10.02 6.95 0.00
CA VAL A 124 -9.52 7.61 1.21
C VAL A 124 -10.55 7.50 2.32
N SER A 125 -10.10 7.30 3.54
CA SER A 125 -10.95 7.26 4.73
C SER A 125 -10.48 8.26 5.77
N PHE A 126 -11.42 9.03 6.28
CA PHE A 126 -11.23 9.95 7.40
C PHE A 126 -11.54 9.31 8.76
N GLN A 127 -11.91 8.03 8.75
CA GLN A 127 -12.24 7.30 9.96
C GLN A 127 -10.97 6.99 10.76
N SER A 128 -10.81 7.66 11.89
CA SER A 128 -9.63 7.52 12.76
C SER A 128 -9.67 6.29 13.68
N GLY A 129 -10.82 5.62 13.81
CA GLY A 129 -10.96 4.45 14.65
C GLY A 129 -12.39 3.95 14.76
N TYR A 130 -12.60 2.98 15.66
CA TYR A 130 -13.90 2.37 15.96
C TYR A 130 -14.18 2.47 17.45
N ILE A 131 -15.45 2.66 17.78
CA ILE A 131 -15.93 2.59 19.15
C ILE A 131 -16.79 1.32 19.26
N PHE A 132 -16.35 0.39 20.09
CA PHE A 132 -17.16 -0.79 20.46
C PHE A 132 -17.78 -0.54 21.81
N VAL A 133 -19.09 -0.71 21.90
CA VAL A 133 -19.83 -0.58 23.16
C VAL A 133 -20.42 -1.93 23.51
N GLN A 134 -20.07 -2.42 24.68
CA GLN A 134 -20.66 -3.63 25.24
C GLN A 134 -21.49 -3.25 26.46
N THR A 135 -22.68 -3.77 26.51
CA THR A 135 -23.64 -3.56 27.64
C THR A 135 -23.83 -4.85 28.44
N ASP A 136 -24.13 -4.72 29.73
CA ASP A 136 -24.38 -5.85 30.63
C ASP A 136 -25.72 -6.56 30.36
N LYS A 137 -26.63 -5.91 29.62
CA LYS A 137 -27.96 -6.46 29.29
C LYS A 137 -28.30 -6.15 27.82
N PRO A 138 -29.04 -7.03 27.15
CA PRO A 138 -29.51 -6.81 25.79
C PRO A 138 -30.70 -5.83 25.70
N ILE A 139 -31.43 -5.60 26.79
CA ILE A 139 -32.62 -4.74 26.84
C ILE A 139 -32.62 -3.96 28.15
N TYR A 140 -32.93 -2.68 28.08
CA TYR A 140 -33.10 -1.79 29.21
C TYR A 140 -34.52 -1.23 29.24
N THR A 141 -35.10 -1.14 30.45
CA THR A 141 -36.33 -0.40 30.69
C THR A 141 -36.00 1.02 31.14
N PRO A 142 -36.93 1.99 31.05
CA PRO A 142 -36.66 3.38 31.42
C PRO A 142 -36.15 3.61 32.85
N ALA A 143 -36.43 2.66 33.77
CA ALA A 143 -36.01 2.72 35.16
C ALA A 143 -34.79 1.82 35.48
N SER A 144 -34.21 1.14 34.50
CA SER A 144 -33.09 0.23 34.76
C SER A 144 -31.76 0.95 34.71
N THR A 145 -30.90 0.64 35.67
CA THR A 145 -29.49 1.05 35.65
C THR A 145 -28.71 0.08 34.76
N GLY A 146 -27.93 0.60 33.86
CA GLY A 146 -27.06 -0.18 32.95
C GLY A 146 -25.59 0.06 33.23
N ARG A 147 -24.79 -0.99 33.09
CA ARG A 147 -23.33 -0.88 32.98
C ARG A 147 -22.96 -1.03 31.52
N TYR A 148 -22.03 -0.24 31.08
CA TYR A 148 -21.46 -0.37 29.74
C TYR A 148 -19.93 -0.21 29.76
N GLU A 149 -19.32 -0.98 28.92
CA GLU A 149 -17.90 -0.88 28.63
C GLU A 149 -17.77 -0.39 27.18
N TYR A 150 -16.91 0.58 26.94
CA TYR A 150 -16.57 0.94 25.59
C TYR A 150 -15.07 0.78 25.34
N VAL A 151 -14.75 0.24 24.18
CA VAL A 151 -13.39 0.08 23.70
C VAL A 151 -13.19 1.02 22.52
N LEU A 152 -12.26 1.95 22.68
CA LEU A 152 -11.79 2.82 21.61
C LEU A 152 -10.64 2.11 20.92
N SER A 153 -10.86 1.66 19.70
CA SER A 153 -9.79 1.14 18.86
C SER A 153 -9.35 2.23 17.89
N LYS A 154 -8.25 2.90 18.21
CA LYS A 154 -7.52 3.71 17.27
C LYS A 154 -6.53 2.79 16.54
N VAL A 155 -6.22 3.06 15.27
CA VAL A 155 -5.41 2.17 14.41
C VAL A 155 -4.07 1.73 15.03
N HIS A 156 -3.60 2.42 16.08
CA HIS A 156 -2.35 2.11 16.76
C HIS A 156 -2.45 1.92 18.29
N ASN A 157 -3.63 2.19 18.90
CA ASN A 157 -3.81 2.05 20.35
C ASN A 157 -5.22 1.62 20.67
N VAL A 158 -5.36 0.58 21.49
CA VAL A 158 -6.64 0.16 22.08
C VAL A 158 -6.71 0.77 23.49
N ILE A 159 -7.71 1.60 23.74
CA ILE A 159 -7.99 2.14 25.07
C ILE A 159 -9.30 1.53 25.55
N SER A 160 -9.24 0.76 26.62
CA SER A 160 -10.44 0.23 27.31
C SER A 160 -10.77 1.15 28.48
N VAL A 161 -12.03 1.59 28.58
CA VAL A 161 -12.51 2.41 29.66
C VAL A 161 -13.79 1.77 30.22
N ASN A 162 -13.75 1.40 31.49
CA ASN A 162 -14.87 0.84 32.22
C ASN A 162 -15.52 1.94 33.08
N PHE A 163 -16.84 2.06 33.02
CA PHE A 163 -17.64 2.90 33.91
C PHE A 163 -18.58 2.02 34.70
N ASP A 164 -18.50 2.15 36.03
CA ASP A 164 -19.43 1.54 37.02
C ASP A 164 -20.66 2.42 37.24
#